data_ccaae155b4421ad24653a821ed06481f
#
_entry.id   ccaae155b4421ad24653a821ed06481f
#
_cell.length_a   1.000
_cell.length_b   1.000
_cell.length_c   1.000
_cell.angle_alpha   90.00
_cell.angle_beta   90.00
_cell.angle_gamma   90.00
#
_symmetry.space_group_name_H-M   'P 1'
#
loop_
_entity.id
_entity.type
_entity.pdbx_description
1 polymer ?
#
loop_
_entity_poly.entity_id
_entity_poly.type
_entity_poly.pdbx_seq_one_letter_code
_entity_poly.pdbx_strand_id
1 'polypeptide(L)'
;MPGPGRQPRGMKSQVKNPGELFLRLMKYVLKDYKFHCISVVVLIVVSVLCNVQGTMFMKNLIDEYITPFLLSDNPNFTPLAHAIAKVAAFYALGVLATFGYNRLMVNVTQGTLRNLRNDLFSHMEKLPIKYFDTHAHGDIMSVYTNDIDTLRQMISQSMPQLLNSGITIVSVFISMLILSIPLTIVTMIMVGIMVFCSKKSAGQSGAYFAKQQKDLGTVNGYIEEMMNGQKVVKVFCHEEENMQNFKKLNDELYISADRANTFANFLGPINAQIGNISYVICAIVGGVLALGKVGGFTLGGLASFLTFNKSFSMPINQISMQMNAIVMAMAGADRIFRLMDEKEELDEGYVTLVNAKEEDGNLTECEERTERWAWKHIHQNDGSVDYVEVKGEVVFNGVDFGYNDEKIVLHDIKLYAKPGQKIAFVGSTGAGKTTITNLINRFYDIQDGKIRYDGININKIKKADLRRSLGIVLQDTHLFTGTVRDNIRFGKLDATDEEIVAAAKLANADSFIRRLPDGYDTMLTGDGANLSQGQRQLLAIARAAIADPPVLILDEATSSIDTRTERIVQDGMDKLMHGRTTFVIAHRLSTVRNSDCIMVLEQGRIIERGTHDELIEEKGRYYQLYTGNAISV
;
A
#
# COMPACT_ATOMS: atom_id res chain seq x y z
N MET A 1 -20.20 17.33 8.30
CA MET A 1 -18.96 16.80 7.70
C MET A 1 -18.94 17.23 6.24
N PRO A 2 -17.93 17.93 5.74
CA PRO A 2 -17.79 18.12 4.30
C PRO A 2 -17.41 16.76 3.71
N GLY A 3 -18.17 16.30 2.73
CA GLY A 3 -17.93 15.06 2.02
C GLY A 3 -16.53 15.04 1.38
N PRO A 4 -15.91 13.87 1.18
CA PRO A 4 -14.60 13.77 0.59
C PRO A 4 -14.62 14.43 -0.79
N GLY A 5 -13.76 15.46 -0.94
CA GLY A 5 -13.62 16.18 -2.19
C GLY A 5 -13.33 15.19 -3.31
N ARG A 6 -14.17 15.18 -4.34
CA ARG A 6 -13.96 14.44 -5.57
C ARG A 6 -12.60 14.85 -6.13
N GLN A 7 -11.59 14.01 -5.94
CA GLN A 7 -10.38 14.10 -6.75
C GLN A 7 -10.79 13.87 -8.21
N PRO A 8 -10.28 14.64 -9.16
CA PRO A 8 -10.54 14.42 -10.57
C PRO A 8 -9.96 13.07 -10.96
N ARG A 9 -10.82 12.03 -11.06
CA ARG A 9 -10.51 10.74 -11.66
C ARG A 9 -10.10 10.97 -13.10
N GLY A 10 -8.84 10.87 -13.41
CA GLY A 10 -8.38 10.91 -14.79
C GLY A 10 -7.05 11.58 -15.07
N MET A 11 -6.21 11.85 -14.08
CA MET A 11 -4.81 12.05 -14.37
C MET A 11 -4.20 10.69 -14.71
N LYS A 12 -3.95 10.46 -16.02
CA LYS A 12 -2.87 9.57 -16.44
C LYS A 12 -1.64 10.08 -15.69
N SER A 13 -1.19 9.35 -14.66
CA SER A 13 0.13 9.61 -14.10
C SER A 13 1.11 9.26 -15.21
N GLN A 14 1.49 10.21 -16.02
CA GLN A 14 2.63 10.07 -16.90
C GLN A 14 3.81 9.96 -15.95
N VAL A 15 4.34 8.76 -15.83
CA VAL A 15 5.62 8.52 -15.17
C VAL A 15 6.61 9.52 -15.78
N LYS A 16 7.08 10.49 -15.01
CA LYS A 16 7.89 11.61 -15.51
C LYS A 16 9.13 11.13 -16.26
N ASN A 17 9.78 10.04 -15.80
CA ASN A 17 10.96 9.43 -16.40
C ASN A 17 10.88 7.90 -16.33
N PRO A 18 10.18 7.24 -17.28
CA PRO A 18 9.99 5.78 -17.22
C PRO A 18 11.33 5.01 -17.30
N GLY A 19 12.35 5.56 -17.98
CA GLY A 19 13.66 4.93 -18.07
C GLY A 19 14.42 4.92 -16.74
N GLU A 20 14.41 6.02 -16.00
CA GLU A 20 15.05 6.11 -14.68
C GLU A 20 14.35 5.20 -13.66
N LEU A 21 13.02 5.20 -13.69
CA LEU A 21 12.23 4.33 -12.82
C LEU A 21 12.50 2.85 -13.09
N PHE A 22 12.54 2.47 -14.37
CA PHE A 22 12.91 1.12 -14.78
C PHE A 22 14.31 0.74 -14.30
N LEU A 23 15.27 1.64 -14.47
CA LEU A 23 16.66 1.41 -14.02
C LEU A 23 16.72 1.27 -12.50
N ARG A 24 15.96 2.08 -11.76
CA ARG A 24 15.86 1.98 -10.30
C ARG A 24 15.31 0.63 -9.86
N LEU A 25 14.23 0.18 -10.51
CA LEU A 25 13.63 -1.13 -10.23
C LEU A 25 14.61 -2.27 -10.57
N MET A 26 15.28 -2.20 -11.72
CA MET A 26 16.27 -3.21 -12.08
C MET A 26 17.45 -3.23 -11.11
N LYS A 27 17.91 -2.06 -10.66
CA LYS A 27 18.96 -1.95 -9.63
C LYS A 27 18.52 -2.60 -8.32
N TYR A 28 17.25 -2.43 -7.93
CA TYR A 28 16.67 -3.06 -6.74
C TYR A 28 16.67 -4.59 -6.86
N VAL A 29 16.21 -5.14 -7.99
CA VAL A 29 16.23 -6.59 -8.26
C VAL A 29 17.64 -7.15 -8.31
N LEU A 30 18.55 -6.47 -9.01
CA LEU A 30 19.93 -6.93 -9.21
C LEU A 30 20.80 -6.84 -7.96
N LYS A 31 20.41 -6.03 -6.96
CA LYS A 31 21.14 -5.91 -5.70
C LYS A 31 21.36 -7.28 -5.04
N ASP A 32 20.31 -8.08 -4.95
CA ASP A 32 20.36 -9.37 -4.24
C ASP A 32 20.38 -10.58 -5.18
N TYR A 33 19.91 -10.43 -6.43
CA TYR A 33 19.70 -11.55 -7.36
C TYR A 33 20.53 -11.46 -8.65
N LYS A 34 21.65 -10.73 -8.65
CA LYS A 34 22.49 -10.51 -9.83
C LYS A 34 22.89 -11.82 -10.54
N PHE A 35 23.39 -12.80 -9.81
CA PHE A 35 23.82 -14.09 -10.39
C PHE A 35 22.64 -14.91 -10.93
N HIS A 36 21.49 -14.89 -10.25
CA HIS A 36 20.29 -15.56 -10.73
C HIS A 36 19.81 -14.96 -12.05
N CYS A 37 19.78 -13.63 -12.15
CA CYS A 37 19.39 -12.94 -13.39
C CYS A 37 20.35 -13.24 -14.55
N ILE A 38 21.65 -13.28 -14.33
CA ILE A 38 22.63 -13.68 -15.34
C ILE A 38 22.37 -15.13 -15.79
N SER A 39 22.18 -16.05 -14.84
CA SER A 39 21.87 -17.46 -15.14
C SER A 39 20.58 -17.60 -15.94
N VAL A 40 19.55 -16.81 -15.63
CA VAL A 40 18.28 -16.77 -16.38
C VAL A 40 18.53 -16.38 -17.84
N VAL A 41 19.29 -15.30 -18.08
CA VAL A 41 19.61 -14.87 -19.46
C VAL A 41 20.35 -15.97 -20.22
N VAL A 42 21.36 -16.58 -19.59
CA VAL A 42 22.12 -17.69 -20.22
C VAL A 42 21.22 -18.86 -20.56
N LEU A 43 20.35 -19.28 -19.63
CA LEU A 43 19.41 -20.40 -19.86
C LEU A 43 18.38 -20.08 -20.94
N ILE A 44 17.90 -18.83 -21.04
CA ILE A 44 17.01 -18.40 -22.14
C ILE A 44 17.75 -18.51 -23.48
N VAL A 45 19.01 -18.03 -23.56
CA VAL A 45 19.81 -18.15 -24.80
C VAL A 45 19.99 -19.62 -25.19
N VAL A 46 20.36 -20.48 -24.25
CA VAL A 46 20.52 -21.92 -24.49
C VAL A 46 19.21 -22.53 -24.99
N SER A 47 18.08 -22.24 -24.33
CA SER A 47 16.77 -22.76 -24.73
C SER A 47 16.40 -22.34 -26.15
N VAL A 48 16.57 -21.07 -26.51
CA VAL A 48 16.26 -20.55 -27.86
C VAL A 48 17.17 -21.18 -28.90
N LEU A 49 18.46 -21.26 -28.65
CA LEU A 49 19.41 -21.88 -29.59
C LEU A 49 19.11 -23.37 -29.82
N CYS A 50 18.76 -24.11 -28.78
CA CYS A 50 18.35 -25.52 -28.90
C CYS A 50 17.08 -25.67 -29.79
N ASN A 51 16.09 -24.80 -29.62
CA ASN A 51 14.88 -24.79 -30.45
C ASN A 51 15.17 -24.44 -31.92
N VAL A 52 16.04 -23.46 -32.16
CA VAL A 52 16.47 -23.06 -33.52
C VAL A 52 17.20 -24.21 -34.20
N GLN A 53 18.12 -24.90 -33.50
CA GLN A 53 18.84 -26.08 -34.05
C GLN A 53 17.87 -27.21 -34.38
N GLY A 54 16.85 -27.45 -33.58
CA GLY A 54 15.79 -28.44 -33.91
C GLY A 54 15.06 -28.12 -35.21
N THR A 55 14.78 -26.83 -35.47
CA THR A 55 14.15 -26.39 -36.72
C THR A 55 15.11 -26.48 -37.92
N MET A 56 16.40 -26.13 -37.74
CA MET A 56 17.43 -26.28 -38.77
C MET A 56 17.66 -27.75 -39.17
N PHE A 57 17.55 -28.65 -38.19
CA PHE A 57 17.67 -30.09 -38.45
C PHE A 57 16.65 -30.61 -39.48
N MET A 58 15.48 -29.98 -39.62
CA MET A 58 14.50 -30.37 -40.64
C MET A 58 15.10 -30.30 -42.05
N LYS A 59 15.96 -29.31 -42.34
CA LYS A 59 16.69 -29.24 -43.58
C LYS A 59 17.60 -30.46 -43.78
N ASN A 60 18.43 -30.76 -42.78
CA ASN A 60 19.36 -31.88 -42.86
C ASN A 60 18.64 -33.21 -42.93
N LEU A 61 17.52 -33.37 -42.21
CA LEU A 61 16.66 -34.55 -42.24
C LEU A 61 16.17 -34.87 -43.67
N ILE A 62 15.70 -33.84 -44.36
CA ILE A 62 15.18 -34.01 -45.72
C ILE A 62 16.30 -34.19 -46.73
N ASP A 63 17.33 -33.33 -46.69
CA ASP A 63 18.37 -33.26 -47.71
C ASP A 63 19.43 -34.37 -47.59
N GLU A 64 19.82 -34.74 -46.36
CA GLU A 64 20.91 -35.68 -46.11
C GLU A 64 20.45 -37.12 -45.85
N TYR A 65 19.19 -37.30 -45.41
CA TYR A 65 18.68 -38.62 -45.04
C TYR A 65 17.48 -39.05 -45.90
N ILE A 66 16.37 -38.28 -45.93
CA ILE A 66 15.17 -38.71 -46.65
C ILE A 66 15.42 -38.78 -48.15
N THR A 67 15.92 -37.74 -48.77
CA THR A 67 16.14 -37.66 -50.21
C THR A 67 17.10 -38.76 -50.72
N PRO A 68 18.25 -39.02 -50.09
CA PRO A 68 19.15 -40.11 -50.47
C PRO A 68 18.53 -41.49 -50.25
N PHE A 69 17.71 -41.67 -49.18
CA PHE A 69 17.09 -42.96 -48.92
C PHE A 69 16.01 -43.33 -49.96
N LEU A 70 15.31 -42.34 -50.53
CA LEU A 70 14.37 -42.55 -51.63
C LEU A 70 15.04 -42.99 -52.93
N LEU A 71 16.33 -42.74 -53.08
CA LEU A 71 17.14 -43.09 -54.26
C LEU A 71 17.93 -44.38 -54.05
N SER A 72 17.89 -45.02 -52.89
CA SER A 72 18.69 -46.20 -52.52
C SER A 72 17.80 -47.44 -52.39
N ASP A 73 18.22 -48.54 -53.02
CA ASP A 73 17.51 -49.84 -52.93
C ASP A 73 17.63 -50.51 -51.54
N ASN A 74 18.66 -50.15 -50.77
CA ASN A 74 18.89 -50.67 -49.40
C ASN A 74 19.27 -49.53 -48.42
N PRO A 75 18.33 -48.77 -47.88
CA PRO A 75 18.63 -47.64 -46.99
C PRO A 75 19.17 -48.10 -45.63
N ASN A 76 20.32 -47.54 -45.20
CA ASN A 76 20.85 -47.74 -43.85
C ASN A 76 20.30 -46.68 -42.90
N PHE A 77 19.45 -47.06 -41.95
CA PHE A 77 18.82 -46.16 -41.00
C PHE A 77 19.66 -45.79 -39.78
N THR A 78 20.85 -46.42 -39.59
CA THR A 78 21.72 -46.15 -38.43
C THR A 78 22.18 -44.67 -38.32
N PRO A 79 22.64 -44.01 -39.41
CA PRO A 79 23.00 -42.59 -39.37
C PRO A 79 21.82 -41.67 -39.00
N LEU A 80 20.61 -41.98 -39.51
CA LEU A 80 19.39 -41.25 -39.19
C LEU A 80 19.05 -41.40 -37.72
N ALA A 81 19.13 -42.61 -37.14
CA ALA A 81 18.90 -42.83 -35.73
C ALA A 81 19.84 -42.01 -34.83
N HIS A 82 21.13 -41.93 -35.19
CA HIS A 82 22.08 -41.10 -34.47
C HIS A 82 21.75 -39.60 -34.57
N ALA A 83 21.36 -39.12 -35.75
CA ALA A 83 20.97 -37.73 -35.95
C ALA A 83 19.71 -37.35 -35.17
N ILE A 84 18.69 -38.24 -35.15
CA ILE A 84 17.49 -38.05 -34.34
C ILE A 84 17.82 -38.05 -32.86
N ALA A 85 18.67 -38.97 -32.38
CA ALA A 85 19.11 -38.99 -30.97
C ALA A 85 19.83 -37.69 -30.58
N LYS A 86 20.67 -37.15 -31.47
CA LYS A 86 21.35 -35.85 -31.23
C LYS A 86 20.35 -34.70 -31.10
N VAL A 87 19.35 -34.63 -31.97
CA VAL A 87 18.32 -33.57 -31.90
C VAL A 87 17.42 -33.73 -30.68
N ALA A 88 17.08 -34.98 -30.32
CA ALA A 88 16.36 -35.27 -29.09
C ALA A 88 17.12 -34.76 -27.84
N ALA A 89 18.46 -34.92 -27.83
CA ALA A 89 19.29 -34.39 -26.78
C ALA A 89 19.26 -32.83 -26.73
N PHE A 90 19.27 -32.15 -27.90
CA PHE A 90 19.11 -30.69 -27.94
C PHE A 90 17.75 -30.25 -27.40
N TYR A 91 16.66 -30.91 -27.78
CA TYR A 91 15.34 -30.60 -27.24
C TYR A 91 15.27 -30.86 -25.74
N ALA A 92 15.84 -31.98 -25.24
CA ALA A 92 15.91 -32.27 -23.81
C ALA A 92 16.68 -31.17 -23.06
N LEU A 93 17.82 -30.71 -23.60
CA LEU A 93 18.58 -29.60 -23.04
C LEU A 93 17.78 -28.29 -23.06
N GLY A 94 17.06 -28.02 -24.14
CA GLY A 94 16.16 -26.85 -24.25
C GLY A 94 15.04 -26.85 -23.21
N VAL A 95 14.42 -28.02 -22.96
CA VAL A 95 13.40 -28.20 -21.92
C VAL A 95 13.99 -27.99 -20.53
N LEU A 96 15.15 -28.59 -20.24
CA LEU A 96 15.84 -28.40 -18.97
C LEU A 96 16.23 -26.93 -18.74
N ALA A 97 16.71 -26.25 -19.77
CA ALA A 97 17.03 -24.83 -19.70
C ALA A 97 15.78 -23.97 -19.43
N THR A 98 14.66 -24.30 -20.09
CA THR A 98 13.37 -23.63 -19.88
C THR A 98 12.87 -23.84 -18.46
N PHE A 99 12.90 -25.06 -17.97
CA PHE A 99 12.56 -25.37 -16.58
C PHE A 99 13.46 -24.61 -15.59
N GLY A 100 14.77 -24.62 -15.86
CA GLY A 100 15.78 -23.96 -15.02
C GLY A 100 15.54 -22.46 -14.89
N TYR A 101 15.39 -21.73 -16.01
CA TYR A 101 15.17 -20.29 -15.92
C TYR A 101 13.84 -19.94 -15.27
N ASN A 102 12.76 -20.69 -15.54
CA ASN A 102 11.47 -20.45 -14.86
C ASN A 102 11.59 -20.68 -13.35
N ARG A 103 12.29 -21.74 -12.94
CA ARG A 103 12.51 -22.03 -11.49
C ARG A 103 13.33 -20.94 -10.81
N LEU A 104 14.37 -20.43 -11.47
CA LEU A 104 15.18 -19.31 -10.95
C LEU A 104 14.35 -18.03 -10.88
N MET A 105 13.51 -17.75 -11.88
CA MET A 105 12.64 -16.57 -11.87
C MET A 105 11.63 -16.58 -10.72
N VAL A 106 11.13 -17.74 -10.30
CA VAL A 106 10.29 -17.82 -9.09
C VAL A 106 11.07 -17.32 -7.87
N ASN A 107 12.31 -17.77 -7.69
CA ASN A 107 13.15 -17.35 -6.55
C ASN A 107 13.43 -15.84 -6.59
N VAL A 108 13.83 -15.31 -7.77
CA VAL A 108 14.08 -13.88 -7.97
C VAL A 108 12.83 -13.07 -7.64
N THR A 109 11.68 -13.45 -8.21
CA THR A 109 10.43 -12.72 -8.04
C THR A 109 9.98 -12.72 -6.58
N GLN A 110 9.82 -13.91 -5.98
CA GLN A 110 9.29 -14.00 -4.62
C GLN A 110 10.23 -13.38 -3.59
N GLY A 111 11.54 -13.54 -3.79
CA GLY A 111 12.53 -12.91 -2.91
C GLY A 111 12.52 -11.38 -3.02
N THR A 112 12.46 -10.83 -4.24
CA THR A 112 12.35 -9.38 -4.47
C THR A 112 11.07 -8.82 -3.83
N LEU A 113 9.93 -9.48 -4.01
CA LEU A 113 8.66 -9.03 -3.44
C LEU A 113 8.64 -9.11 -1.91
N ARG A 114 9.27 -10.14 -1.33
CA ARG A 114 9.44 -10.23 0.13
C ARG A 114 10.22 -9.03 0.65
N ASN A 115 11.39 -8.75 0.04
CA ASN A 115 12.22 -7.62 0.46
C ASN A 115 11.47 -6.29 0.29
N LEU A 116 10.78 -6.11 -0.84
CA LEU A 116 10.00 -4.90 -1.11
C LEU A 116 8.88 -4.68 -0.08
N ARG A 117 8.14 -5.73 0.30
CA ARG A 117 7.11 -5.63 1.34
C ARG A 117 7.71 -5.27 2.70
N ASN A 118 8.85 -5.88 3.05
CA ASN A 118 9.53 -5.59 4.30
C ASN A 118 10.02 -4.14 4.35
N ASP A 119 10.66 -3.66 3.27
CA ASP A 119 11.16 -2.29 3.17
C ASP A 119 10.01 -1.27 3.22
N LEU A 120 8.93 -1.53 2.46
CA LEU A 120 7.73 -0.69 2.48
C LEU A 120 7.09 -0.62 3.87
N PHE A 121 6.91 -1.77 4.52
CA PHE A 121 6.29 -1.82 5.85
C PHE A 121 7.17 -1.13 6.89
N SER A 122 8.48 -1.42 6.88
CA SER A 122 9.42 -0.77 7.80
C SER A 122 9.48 0.75 7.59
N HIS A 123 9.35 1.22 6.34
CA HIS A 123 9.30 2.64 6.03
C HIS A 123 7.97 3.27 6.45
N MET A 124 6.85 2.59 6.20
CA MET A 124 5.51 3.04 6.59
C MET A 124 5.41 3.29 8.11
N GLU A 125 5.98 2.41 8.94
CA GLU A 125 6.00 2.56 10.40
C GLU A 125 6.78 3.80 10.87
N LYS A 126 7.63 4.36 10.03
CA LYS A 126 8.43 5.57 10.33
C LYS A 126 7.82 6.85 9.77
N LEU A 127 6.71 6.77 9.04
CA LEU A 127 6.08 7.95 8.46
C LEU A 127 5.36 8.77 9.54
N PRO A 128 5.32 10.10 9.39
CA PRO A 128 4.57 10.96 10.30
C PRO A 128 3.06 10.73 10.17
N ILE A 129 2.31 10.94 11.24
CA ILE A 129 0.83 10.83 11.25
C ILE A 129 0.20 11.69 10.15
N LYS A 130 0.78 12.85 9.84
CA LYS A 130 0.36 13.72 8.73
C LYS A 130 0.17 12.96 7.41
N TYR A 131 1.01 11.96 7.13
CA TYR A 131 0.89 11.16 5.92
C TYR A 131 -0.43 10.38 5.89
N PHE A 132 -0.78 9.73 7.00
CA PHE A 132 -2.02 8.94 7.12
C PHE A 132 -3.28 9.81 7.16
N ASP A 133 -3.19 11.02 7.72
CA ASP A 133 -4.31 11.97 7.75
C ASP A 133 -4.59 12.57 6.37
N THR A 134 -3.60 12.64 5.49
CA THR A 134 -3.72 13.26 4.16
C THR A 134 -3.93 12.26 3.02
N HIS A 135 -3.69 10.96 3.26
CA HIS A 135 -3.84 9.90 2.26
C HIS A 135 -4.92 8.91 2.68
N ALA A 136 -5.76 8.50 1.73
CA ALA A 136 -6.76 7.48 2.00
C ALA A 136 -6.10 6.12 2.28
N HIS A 137 -6.53 5.43 3.34
CA HIS A 137 -6.02 4.10 3.69
C HIS A 137 -6.14 3.09 2.54
N GLY A 138 -7.22 3.20 1.74
CA GLY A 138 -7.41 2.37 0.54
C GLY A 138 -6.35 2.57 -0.54
N ASP A 139 -5.85 3.80 -0.71
CA ASP A 139 -4.79 4.09 -1.67
C ASP A 139 -3.46 3.49 -1.20
N ILE A 140 -3.13 3.61 0.09
CA ILE A 140 -1.95 3.00 0.70
C ILE A 140 -2.04 1.47 0.58
N MET A 141 -3.19 0.88 0.90
CA MET A 141 -3.40 -0.57 0.79
C MET A 141 -3.29 -1.06 -0.65
N SER A 142 -3.72 -0.26 -1.63
CA SER A 142 -3.58 -0.59 -3.05
C SER A 142 -2.11 -0.72 -3.49
N VAL A 143 -1.18 0.02 -2.86
CA VAL A 143 0.26 -0.14 -3.09
C VAL A 143 0.74 -1.54 -2.67
N TYR A 144 0.28 -2.01 -1.50
CA TYR A 144 0.67 -3.34 -0.97
C TYR A 144 0.04 -4.52 -1.72
N THR A 145 -1.13 -4.32 -2.31
CA THR A 145 -1.89 -5.39 -2.99
C THR A 145 -1.71 -5.32 -4.50
N ASN A 146 -2.31 -4.31 -5.14
CA ASN A 146 -2.40 -4.23 -6.59
C ASN A 146 -1.06 -3.89 -7.25
N ASP A 147 -0.32 -2.91 -6.70
CA ASP A 147 0.92 -2.45 -7.33
C ASP A 147 2.04 -3.48 -7.19
N ILE A 148 2.14 -4.13 -6.04
CA ILE A 148 3.08 -5.24 -5.85
C ILE A 148 2.72 -6.42 -6.77
N ASP A 149 1.44 -6.71 -7.00
CA ASP A 149 1.03 -7.80 -7.91
C ASP A 149 1.35 -7.50 -9.37
N THR A 150 1.16 -6.25 -9.82
CA THR A 150 1.58 -5.84 -11.17
C THR A 150 3.09 -5.95 -11.36
N LEU A 151 3.90 -5.61 -10.33
CA LEU A 151 5.35 -5.84 -10.34
C LEU A 151 5.70 -7.32 -10.39
N ARG A 152 4.99 -8.16 -9.64
CA ARG A 152 5.14 -9.61 -9.67
C ARG A 152 4.97 -10.12 -11.10
N GLN A 153 3.90 -9.73 -11.77
CA GLN A 153 3.63 -10.13 -13.16
C GLN A 153 4.72 -9.67 -14.12
N MET A 154 5.19 -8.43 -13.97
CA MET A 154 6.25 -7.90 -14.81
C MET A 154 7.56 -8.67 -14.61
N ILE A 155 8.01 -8.88 -13.39
CA ILE A 155 9.27 -9.55 -13.09
C ILE A 155 9.21 -11.02 -13.47
N SER A 156 8.11 -11.76 -13.08
CA SER A 156 8.02 -13.20 -13.27
C SER A 156 7.72 -13.63 -14.71
N GLN A 157 6.98 -12.82 -15.46
CA GLN A 157 6.45 -13.20 -16.79
C GLN A 157 6.92 -12.26 -17.88
N SER A 158 6.66 -10.94 -17.74
CA SER A 158 6.87 -10.01 -18.85
C SER A 158 8.34 -9.86 -19.22
N MET A 159 9.23 -9.73 -18.24
CA MET A 159 10.67 -9.58 -18.48
C MET A 159 11.31 -10.83 -19.14
N PRO A 160 11.14 -12.05 -18.58
CA PRO A 160 11.67 -13.25 -19.23
C PRO A 160 11.07 -13.47 -20.62
N GLN A 161 9.77 -13.20 -20.81
CA GLN A 161 9.09 -13.36 -22.09
C GLN A 161 9.61 -12.37 -23.15
N LEU A 162 9.88 -11.10 -22.77
CA LEU A 162 10.49 -10.13 -23.68
C LEU A 162 11.89 -10.55 -24.10
N LEU A 163 12.72 -11.01 -23.15
CA LEU A 163 14.06 -11.50 -23.44
C LEU A 163 14.00 -12.71 -24.36
N ASN A 164 13.16 -13.68 -24.03
CA ASN A 164 12.97 -14.89 -24.86
C ASN A 164 12.50 -14.53 -26.27
N SER A 165 11.49 -13.67 -26.40
CA SER A 165 10.95 -13.23 -27.69
C SER A 165 12.00 -12.45 -28.51
N GLY A 166 12.74 -11.55 -27.87
CA GLY A 166 13.80 -10.77 -28.53
C GLY A 166 14.91 -11.67 -29.07
N ILE A 167 15.42 -12.59 -28.25
CA ILE A 167 16.46 -13.53 -28.66
C ILE A 167 15.93 -14.47 -29.76
N THR A 168 14.69 -14.93 -29.65
CA THR A 168 14.06 -15.78 -30.68
C THR A 168 13.97 -15.06 -32.02
N ILE A 169 13.47 -13.81 -32.04
CA ILE A 169 13.37 -13.00 -33.27
C ILE A 169 14.75 -12.87 -33.93
N VAL A 170 15.78 -12.50 -33.17
CA VAL A 170 17.13 -12.33 -33.69
C VAL A 170 17.70 -13.66 -34.23
N SER A 171 17.56 -14.75 -33.47
CA SER A 171 18.09 -16.07 -33.85
C SER A 171 17.38 -16.63 -35.07
N VAL A 172 16.04 -16.53 -35.15
CA VAL A 172 15.24 -16.97 -36.30
C VAL A 172 15.55 -16.11 -37.52
N PHE A 173 15.68 -14.78 -37.38
CA PHE A 173 16.02 -13.88 -38.49
C PHE A 173 17.38 -14.23 -39.09
N ILE A 174 18.42 -14.45 -38.26
CA ILE A 174 19.73 -14.90 -38.71
C ILE A 174 19.63 -16.25 -39.44
N SER A 175 18.89 -17.21 -38.91
CA SER A 175 18.68 -18.52 -39.53
C SER A 175 18.00 -18.42 -40.89
N MET A 176 16.99 -17.54 -41.02
CA MET A 176 16.31 -17.28 -42.28
C MET A 176 17.23 -16.65 -43.33
N LEU A 177 18.11 -15.72 -42.94
CA LEU A 177 19.11 -15.14 -43.84
C LEU A 177 20.10 -16.20 -44.36
N ILE A 178 20.53 -17.12 -43.49
CA ILE A 178 21.43 -18.21 -43.84
C ILE A 178 20.74 -19.17 -44.83
N LEU A 179 19.45 -19.41 -44.69
CA LEU A 179 18.69 -20.31 -45.55
C LEU A 179 18.39 -19.70 -46.93
N SER A 180 17.86 -18.47 -46.98
CA SER A 180 17.52 -17.78 -48.22
C SER A 180 17.27 -16.29 -48.02
N ILE A 181 18.10 -15.45 -48.57
CA ILE A 181 17.95 -13.98 -48.51
C ILE A 181 16.67 -13.52 -49.23
N PRO A 182 16.33 -14.01 -50.46
CA PRO A 182 15.13 -13.57 -51.15
C PRO A 182 13.83 -13.84 -50.35
N LEU A 183 13.71 -15.02 -49.75
CA LEU A 183 12.54 -15.41 -48.96
C LEU A 183 12.46 -14.60 -47.64
N THR A 184 13.62 -14.28 -47.07
CA THR A 184 13.67 -13.42 -45.87
C THR A 184 13.17 -12.02 -46.17
N ILE A 185 13.49 -11.43 -47.33
CA ILE A 185 12.96 -10.13 -47.75
C ILE A 185 11.42 -10.17 -47.87
N VAL A 186 10.89 -11.24 -48.49
CA VAL A 186 9.41 -11.43 -48.59
C VAL A 186 8.78 -11.46 -47.20
N THR A 187 9.35 -12.24 -46.28
CA THR A 187 8.86 -12.35 -44.90
C THR A 187 8.91 -11.01 -44.20
N MET A 188 10.00 -10.24 -44.35
CA MET A 188 10.13 -8.93 -43.71
C MET A 188 9.12 -7.89 -44.23
N ILE A 189 8.77 -7.94 -45.53
CA ILE A 189 7.70 -7.10 -46.08
C ILE A 189 6.35 -7.46 -45.43
N MET A 190 6.05 -8.76 -45.30
CA MET A 190 4.81 -9.22 -44.68
C MET A 190 4.74 -8.86 -43.20
N VAL A 191 5.87 -8.95 -42.47
CA VAL A 191 5.97 -8.48 -41.09
C VAL A 191 5.74 -6.97 -40.98
N GLY A 192 6.28 -6.20 -41.93
CA GLY A 192 6.02 -4.77 -42.01
C GLY A 192 4.54 -4.43 -42.16
N ILE A 193 3.84 -5.17 -43.01
CA ILE A 193 2.37 -5.07 -43.19
C ILE A 193 1.65 -5.43 -41.87
N MET A 194 2.05 -6.51 -41.22
CA MET A 194 1.48 -6.96 -39.95
C MET A 194 1.63 -5.90 -38.84
N VAL A 195 2.83 -5.32 -38.71
CA VAL A 195 3.10 -4.25 -37.72
C VAL A 195 2.29 -3.00 -38.03
N PHE A 196 2.18 -2.63 -39.30
CA PHE A 196 1.35 -1.48 -39.74
C PHE A 196 -0.12 -1.68 -39.39
N CYS A 197 -0.71 -2.85 -39.72
CA CYS A 197 -2.09 -3.20 -39.38
C CYS A 197 -2.32 -3.22 -37.87
N SER A 198 -1.37 -3.81 -37.12
CA SER A 198 -1.43 -3.87 -35.66
C SER A 198 -1.40 -2.47 -35.03
N LYS A 199 -0.52 -1.58 -35.50
CA LYS A 199 -0.42 -0.20 -34.99
C LYS A 199 -1.71 0.59 -35.25
N LYS A 200 -2.30 0.44 -36.42
CA LYS A 200 -3.55 1.11 -36.78
C LYS A 200 -4.73 0.63 -35.90
N SER A 201 -4.88 -0.68 -35.75
CA SER A 201 -5.93 -1.28 -34.90
C SER A 201 -5.74 -0.94 -33.41
N ALA A 202 -4.51 -1.00 -32.90
CA ALA A 202 -4.20 -0.67 -31.51
C ALA A 202 -4.54 0.80 -31.19
N GLY A 203 -4.29 1.73 -32.12
CA GLY A 203 -4.64 3.15 -31.95
C GLY A 203 -6.14 3.37 -31.79
N GLN A 204 -6.96 2.69 -32.57
CA GLN A 204 -8.43 2.76 -32.48
C GLN A 204 -8.95 2.07 -31.22
N SER A 205 -8.46 0.86 -30.94
CA SER A 205 -8.82 0.10 -29.74
C SER A 205 -8.52 0.87 -28.45
N GLY A 206 -7.37 1.54 -28.37
CA GLY A 206 -6.95 2.29 -27.19
C GLY A 206 -7.91 3.41 -26.79
N ALA A 207 -8.49 4.13 -27.78
CA ALA A 207 -9.47 5.18 -27.52
C ALA A 207 -10.77 4.61 -26.92
N TYR A 208 -11.23 3.47 -27.44
CA TYR A 208 -12.43 2.82 -26.93
C TYR A 208 -12.19 2.14 -25.56
N PHE A 209 -11.01 1.55 -25.31
CA PHE A 209 -10.66 1.05 -23.98
C PHE A 209 -10.62 2.16 -22.92
N ALA A 210 -10.09 3.34 -23.26
CA ALA A 210 -10.11 4.48 -22.36
C ALA A 210 -11.54 4.92 -22.03
N LYS A 211 -12.46 4.92 -23.03
CA LYS A 211 -13.87 5.20 -22.81
C LYS A 211 -14.53 4.12 -21.96
N GLN A 212 -14.33 2.84 -22.27
CA GLN A 212 -14.84 1.71 -21.49
C GLN A 212 -14.42 1.80 -20.01
N GLN A 213 -13.14 2.14 -19.75
CA GLN A 213 -12.66 2.27 -18.38
C GLN A 213 -13.33 3.43 -17.63
N LYS A 214 -13.62 4.53 -18.33
CA LYS A 214 -14.39 5.64 -17.76
C LYS A 214 -15.82 5.21 -17.43
N ASP A 215 -16.50 4.58 -18.36
CA ASP A 215 -17.90 4.15 -18.22
C ASP A 215 -18.01 3.08 -17.11
N LEU A 216 -17.06 2.13 -17.03
CA LEU A 216 -16.95 1.17 -15.92
C LEU A 216 -16.78 1.86 -14.57
N GLY A 217 -15.96 2.90 -14.50
CA GLY A 217 -15.79 3.72 -13.30
C GLY A 217 -17.10 4.41 -12.88
N THR A 218 -17.91 4.87 -13.85
CA THR A 218 -19.22 5.48 -13.58
C THR A 218 -20.22 4.45 -13.04
N VAL A 219 -20.28 3.26 -13.65
CA VAL A 219 -21.14 2.15 -13.19
C VAL A 219 -20.76 1.71 -11.79
N ASN A 220 -19.47 1.50 -11.53
CA ASN A 220 -18.99 1.10 -10.19
C ASN A 220 -19.30 2.17 -9.13
N GLY A 221 -19.10 3.45 -9.45
CA GLY A 221 -19.44 4.55 -8.53
C GLY A 221 -20.93 4.61 -8.22
N TYR A 222 -21.79 4.35 -9.21
CA TYR A 222 -23.24 4.28 -9.00
C TYR A 222 -23.64 3.09 -8.13
N ILE A 223 -23.03 1.91 -8.34
CA ILE A 223 -23.26 0.73 -7.49
C ILE A 223 -22.88 1.03 -6.04
N GLU A 224 -21.70 1.60 -5.80
CA GLU A 224 -21.22 1.96 -4.47
C GLU A 224 -22.17 2.96 -3.78
N GLU A 225 -22.62 3.99 -4.50
CA GLU A 225 -23.56 4.99 -3.99
C GLU A 225 -24.90 4.35 -3.59
N MET A 226 -25.46 3.49 -4.45
CA MET A 226 -26.73 2.80 -4.18
C MET A 226 -26.58 1.78 -3.04
N MET A 227 -25.47 1.06 -2.95
CA MET A 227 -25.21 0.14 -1.83
C MET A 227 -25.15 0.88 -0.49
N ASN A 228 -24.42 1.99 -0.44
CA ASN A 228 -24.32 2.81 0.77
C ASN A 228 -25.67 3.47 1.13
N GLY A 229 -26.42 3.90 0.12
CA GLY A 229 -27.74 4.52 0.25
C GLY A 229 -28.92 3.53 0.31
N GLN A 230 -28.70 2.20 0.35
CA GLN A 230 -29.76 1.19 0.17
C GLN A 230 -30.95 1.35 1.15
N LYS A 231 -30.68 1.75 2.40
CA LYS A 231 -31.74 2.03 3.37
C LYS A 231 -32.64 3.19 2.93
N VAL A 232 -32.05 4.23 2.33
CA VAL A 232 -32.77 5.40 1.83
C VAL A 232 -33.61 5.00 0.61
N VAL A 233 -33.01 4.26 -0.33
CA VAL A 233 -33.72 3.74 -1.51
C VAL A 233 -34.97 2.95 -1.09
N LYS A 234 -34.81 2.06 -0.11
CA LYS A 234 -35.91 1.22 0.41
C LYS A 234 -37.01 2.02 1.09
N VAL A 235 -36.65 3.01 1.93
CA VAL A 235 -37.63 3.83 2.66
C VAL A 235 -38.48 4.69 1.71
N PHE A 236 -37.85 5.20 0.63
CA PHE A 236 -38.54 6.05 -0.35
C PHE A 236 -39.10 5.27 -1.55
N CYS A 237 -38.94 3.94 -1.60
CA CYS A 237 -39.43 3.06 -2.67
C CYS A 237 -38.94 3.47 -4.09
N HIS A 238 -37.67 3.86 -4.23
CA HIS A 238 -37.08 4.31 -5.50
C HIS A 238 -36.30 3.20 -6.23
N GLU A 239 -36.58 1.92 -5.96
CA GLU A 239 -35.85 0.79 -6.57
C GLU A 239 -36.00 0.76 -8.08
N GLU A 240 -37.21 1.00 -8.59
CA GLU A 240 -37.48 0.94 -10.04
C GLU A 240 -36.75 2.05 -10.80
N GLU A 241 -36.76 3.28 -10.28
CA GLU A 241 -36.03 4.40 -10.88
C GLU A 241 -34.52 4.16 -10.87
N ASN A 242 -33.97 3.64 -9.76
CA ASN A 242 -32.56 3.29 -9.66
C ASN A 242 -32.17 2.18 -10.61
N MET A 243 -33.03 1.19 -10.83
CA MET A 243 -32.81 0.11 -11.79
C MET A 243 -32.78 0.66 -13.23
N GLN A 244 -33.66 1.59 -13.57
CA GLN A 244 -33.67 2.23 -14.89
C GLN A 244 -32.41 3.06 -15.12
N ASN A 245 -31.97 3.81 -14.12
CA ASN A 245 -30.73 4.59 -14.19
C ASN A 245 -29.50 3.69 -14.32
N PHE A 246 -29.43 2.61 -13.53
CA PHE A 246 -28.38 1.60 -13.67
C PHE A 246 -28.34 0.99 -15.06
N LYS A 247 -29.51 0.59 -15.60
CA LYS A 247 -29.61 0.00 -16.93
C LYS A 247 -29.06 0.94 -17.99
N LYS A 248 -29.38 2.23 -17.94
CA LYS A 248 -28.84 3.23 -18.87
C LYS A 248 -27.32 3.32 -18.82
N LEU A 249 -26.75 3.39 -17.63
CA LEU A 249 -25.29 3.43 -17.45
C LEU A 249 -24.61 2.14 -17.91
N ASN A 250 -25.25 1.00 -17.66
CA ASN A 250 -24.74 -0.31 -18.08
C ASN A 250 -24.83 -0.49 -19.62
N ASP A 251 -25.87 0.05 -20.27
CA ASP A 251 -25.98 0.06 -21.73
C ASP A 251 -24.89 0.93 -22.38
N GLU A 252 -24.57 2.08 -21.77
CA GLU A 252 -23.44 2.92 -22.23
C GLU A 252 -22.09 2.18 -22.09
N LEU A 253 -21.88 1.50 -20.97
CA LEU A 253 -20.70 0.61 -20.77
C LEU A 253 -20.67 -0.50 -21.79
N TYR A 254 -21.79 -1.17 -22.06
CA TYR A 254 -21.89 -2.23 -23.06
C TYR A 254 -21.42 -1.74 -24.44
N ILE A 255 -21.92 -0.59 -24.92
CA ILE A 255 -21.56 -0.02 -26.22
C ILE A 255 -20.05 0.27 -26.29
N SER A 256 -19.48 0.84 -25.25
CA SER A 256 -18.04 1.15 -25.23
C SER A 256 -17.17 -0.10 -25.13
N ALA A 257 -17.61 -1.10 -24.34
CA ALA A 257 -16.94 -2.38 -24.20
C ALA A 257 -17.01 -3.23 -25.47
N ASP A 258 -18.17 -3.28 -26.14
CA ASP A 258 -18.35 -3.99 -27.41
C ASP A 258 -17.38 -3.46 -28.48
N ARG A 259 -17.33 -2.13 -28.66
CA ARG A 259 -16.41 -1.51 -29.63
C ARG A 259 -14.95 -1.75 -29.28
N ALA A 260 -14.57 -1.59 -28.00
CA ALA A 260 -13.20 -1.81 -27.55
C ALA A 260 -12.75 -3.25 -27.83
N ASN A 261 -13.58 -4.22 -27.45
CA ASN A 261 -13.28 -5.65 -27.63
C ASN A 261 -13.36 -6.10 -29.09
N THR A 262 -14.27 -5.55 -29.89
CA THR A 262 -14.33 -5.81 -31.33
C THR A 262 -12.99 -5.50 -32.00
N PHE A 263 -12.45 -4.29 -31.84
CA PHE A 263 -11.15 -3.92 -32.41
C PHE A 263 -9.99 -4.76 -31.85
N ALA A 264 -10.00 -5.06 -30.55
CA ALA A 264 -8.96 -5.87 -29.93
C ALA A 264 -8.97 -7.33 -30.45
N ASN A 265 -10.15 -7.93 -30.55
CA ASN A 265 -10.30 -9.32 -30.93
C ASN A 265 -10.08 -9.59 -32.43
N PHE A 266 -10.23 -8.58 -33.29
CA PHE A 266 -9.87 -8.72 -34.71
C PHE A 266 -8.35 -8.74 -34.96
N LEU A 267 -7.54 -8.23 -34.06
CA LEU A 267 -6.09 -8.14 -34.23
C LEU A 267 -5.42 -9.51 -34.35
N GLY A 268 -5.80 -10.46 -33.50
CA GLY A 268 -5.29 -11.84 -33.53
C GLY A 268 -5.56 -12.56 -34.86
N PRO A 269 -6.82 -12.69 -35.30
CA PRO A 269 -7.16 -13.29 -36.59
C PRO A 269 -6.52 -12.61 -37.79
N ILE A 270 -6.47 -11.27 -37.84
CA ILE A 270 -5.83 -10.53 -38.94
C ILE A 270 -4.34 -10.88 -39.02
N ASN A 271 -3.63 -10.85 -37.91
CA ASN A 271 -2.21 -11.19 -37.86
C ASN A 271 -1.96 -12.67 -38.25
N ALA A 272 -2.84 -13.58 -37.81
CA ALA A 272 -2.75 -14.98 -38.20
C ALA A 272 -2.93 -15.17 -39.71
N GLN A 273 -3.90 -14.46 -40.33
CA GLN A 273 -4.12 -14.56 -41.80
C GLN A 273 -2.99 -13.91 -42.59
N ILE A 274 -2.44 -12.79 -42.15
CA ILE A 274 -1.23 -12.18 -42.75
C ILE A 274 -0.07 -13.19 -42.70
N GLY A 275 0.12 -13.87 -41.53
CA GLY A 275 1.10 -14.95 -41.39
C GLY A 275 0.87 -16.12 -42.31
N ASN A 276 -0.40 -16.56 -42.51
CA ASN A 276 -0.74 -17.61 -43.44
C ASN A 276 -0.50 -17.21 -44.91
N ILE A 277 -0.83 -15.95 -45.29
CA ILE A 277 -0.53 -15.42 -46.62
C ILE A 277 0.98 -15.37 -46.83
N SER A 278 1.75 -14.93 -45.83
CA SER A 278 3.23 -14.95 -45.86
C SER A 278 3.75 -16.38 -46.12
N TYR A 279 3.20 -17.35 -45.39
CA TYR A 279 3.57 -18.76 -45.56
C TYR A 279 3.29 -19.26 -46.99
N VAL A 280 2.11 -18.97 -47.56
CA VAL A 280 1.76 -19.36 -48.93
C VAL A 280 2.65 -18.72 -49.96
N ILE A 281 2.92 -17.39 -49.84
CA ILE A 281 3.84 -16.71 -50.77
C ILE A 281 5.24 -17.32 -50.67
N CYS A 282 5.74 -17.55 -49.46
CA CYS A 282 7.05 -18.17 -49.26
C CYS A 282 7.09 -19.61 -49.77
N ALA A 283 5.99 -20.37 -49.68
CA ALA A 283 5.92 -21.71 -50.22
C ALA A 283 5.98 -21.73 -51.77
N ILE A 284 5.24 -20.80 -52.42
CA ILE A 284 5.26 -20.68 -53.89
C ILE A 284 6.63 -20.23 -54.38
N VAL A 285 7.11 -19.08 -53.86
CA VAL A 285 8.41 -18.52 -54.29
C VAL A 285 9.57 -19.47 -53.94
N GLY A 286 9.53 -20.04 -52.72
CA GLY A 286 10.56 -21.01 -52.30
C GLY A 286 10.48 -22.33 -53.06
N GLY A 287 9.32 -22.79 -53.48
CA GLY A 287 9.15 -23.94 -54.37
C GLY A 287 9.81 -23.71 -55.74
N VAL A 288 9.57 -22.52 -56.33
CA VAL A 288 10.23 -22.15 -57.61
C VAL A 288 11.74 -22.09 -57.44
N LEU A 289 12.26 -21.51 -56.36
CA LEU A 289 13.69 -21.43 -56.08
C LEU A 289 14.33 -22.81 -55.83
N ALA A 290 13.61 -23.72 -55.13
CA ALA A 290 14.10 -25.06 -54.84
C ALA A 290 14.11 -25.96 -56.07
N LEU A 291 13.03 -25.91 -56.88
CA LEU A 291 12.96 -26.67 -58.15
C LEU A 291 13.95 -26.16 -59.19
N GLY A 292 14.15 -24.84 -59.26
CA GLY A 292 15.15 -24.17 -60.11
C GLY A 292 16.58 -24.30 -59.62
N LYS A 293 16.80 -24.87 -58.43
CA LYS A 293 18.14 -24.94 -57.74
C LYS A 293 18.86 -23.58 -57.66
N VAL A 294 18.10 -22.49 -57.60
CA VAL A 294 18.62 -21.13 -57.56
C VAL A 294 19.41 -20.91 -56.25
N GLY A 295 20.69 -20.60 -56.35
CA GLY A 295 21.54 -20.38 -55.19
C GLY A 295 21.78 -21.61 -54.30
N GLY A 296 21.56 -22.83 -54.80
CA GLY A 296 21.70 -24.07 -54.04
C GLY A 296 20.58 -24.30 -53.00
N PHE A 297 19.43 -23.61 -53.12
CA PHE A 297 18.30 -23.76 -52.19
C PHE A 297 17.61 -25.13 -52.44
N THR A 298 17.32 -25.82 -51.33
CA THR A 298 16.85 -27.20 -51.33
C THR A 298 15.41 -27.35 -50.83
N LEU A 299 14.78 -28.50 -51.03
CA LEU A 299 13.48 -28.79 -50.45
C LEU A 299 13.51 -28.84 -48.93
N GLY A 300 14.58 -29.38 -48.35
CA GLY A 300 14.80 -29.33 -46.89
C GLY A 300 14.96 -27.91 -46.37
N GLY A 301 15.69 -27.08 -47.15
CA GLY A 301 15.83 -25.64 -46.87
C GLY A 301 14.45 -24.94 -46.88
N LEU A 302 13.58 -25.26 -47.84
CA LEU A 302 12.22 -24.74 -47.92
C LEU A 302 11.39 -25.13 -46.67
N ALA A 303 11.41 -26.40 -46.30
CA ALA A 303 10.66 -26.90 -45.14
C ALA A 303 11.07 -26.20 -43.83
N SER A 304 12.39 -26.06 -43.61
CA SER A 304 12.93 -25.32 -42.46
C SER A 304 12.53 -23.83 -42.50
N PHE A 305 12.63 -23.19 -43.70
CA PHE A 305 12.28 -21.79 -43.88
C PHE A 305 10.80 -21.50 -43.56
N LEU A 306 9.90 -22.36 -44.05
CA LEU A 306 8.45 -22.27 -43.79
C LEU A 306 8.14 -22.40 -42.27
N THR A 307 8.86 -23.28 -41.59
CA THR A 307 8.74 -23.46 -40.14
C THR A 307 9.21 -22.19 -39.41
N PHE A 308 10.33 -21.60 -39.81
CA PHE A 308 10.82 -20.34 -39.25
C PHE A 308 9.88 -19.17 -39.54
N ASN A 309 9.33 -19.06 -40.75
CA ASN A 309 8.34 -18.03 -41.11
C ASN A 309 7.13 -18.09 -40.15
N LYS A 310 6.60 -19.25 -39.87
CA LYS A 310 5.49 -19.45 -38.92
C LYS A 310 5.90 -19.10 -37.48
N SER A 311 7.11 -19.49 -37.08
CA SER A 311 7.64 -19.23 -35.73
C SER A 311 8.02 -17.77 -35.50
N PHE A 312 8.23 -16.97 -36.54
CA PHE A 312 8.64 -15.57 -36.45
C PHE A 312 7.50 -14.64 -36.01
N SER A 313 6.26 -14.93 -36.36
CA SER A 313 5.09 -14.09 -36.07
C SER A 313 4.66 -14.14 -34.60
N MET A 314 4.86 -15.27 -33.94
CA MET A 314 4.40 -15.49 -32.55
C MET A 314 5.09 -14.59 -31.51
N PRO A 315 6.45 -14.45 -31.51
CA PRO A 315 7.16 -13.57 -30.59
C PRO A 315 6.76 -12.10 -30.71
N ILE A 316 6.42 -11.62 -31.92
CA ILE A 316 6.00 -10.22 -32.15
C ILE A 316 4.67 -9.95 -31.42
N ASN A 317 3.72 -10.88 -31.53
CA ASN A 317 2.44 -10.78 -30.79
C ASN A 317 2.66 -10.83 -29.27
N GLN A 318 3.56 -11.70 -28.79
CA GLN A 318 3.88 -11.81 -27.36
C GLN A 318 4.47 -10.51 -26.82
N ILE A 319 5.40 -9.88 -27.52
CA ILE A 319 5.96 -8.57 -27.12
C ILE A 319 4.84 -7.54 -27.00
N SER A 320 3.94 -7.47 -27.98
CA SER A 320 2.83 -6.51 -27.97
C SER A 320 1.90 -6.71 -26.78
N MET A 321 1.60 -7.95 -26.39
CA MET A 321 0.77 -8.27 -25.21
C MET A 321 1.48 -7.88 -23.89
N GLN A 322 2.80 -8.07 -23.80
CA GLN A 322 3.55 -7.74 -22.58
C GLN A 322 3.72 -6.24 -22.35
N MET A 323 3.64 -5.42 -23.41
CA MET A 323 3.80 -3.97 -23.28
C MET A 323 2.80 -3.33 -22.32
N ASN A 324 1.53 -3.78 -22.35
CA ASN A 324 0.52 -3.26 -21.43
C ASN A 324 0.83 -3.62 -19.96
N ALA A 325 1.25 -4.86 -19.71
CA ALA A 325 1.63 -5.31 -18.37
C ALA A 325 2.82 -4.50 -17.83
N ILE A 326 3.79 -4.18 -18.69
CA ILE A 326 4.94 -3.35 -18.31
C ILE A 326 4.51 -1.91 -17.97
N VAL A 327 3.65 -1.30 -18.79
CA VAL A 327 3.14 0.06 -18.52
C VAL A 327 2.39 0.12 -17.18
N MET A 328 1.55 -0.87 -16.91
CA MET A 328 0.82 -0.96 -15.64
C MET A 328 1.78 -1.17 -14.45
N ALA A 329 2.74 -2.07 -14.60
CA ALA A 329 3.74 -2.33 -13.57
C ALA A 329 4.65 -1.10 -13.31
N MET A 330 4.99 -0.33 -14.35
CA MET A 330 5.74 0.91 -14.19
C MET A 330 4.94 1.98 -13.44
N ALA A 331 3.63 2.08 -13.67
CA ALA A 331 2.77 2.97 -12.90
C ALA A 331 2.67 2.51 -11.42
N GLY A 332 2.60 1.21 -11.16
CA GLY A 332 2.68 0.64 -9.81
C GLY A 332 4.01 0.90 -9.14
N ALA A 333 5.12 0.69 -9.86
CA ALA A 333 6.48 0.98 -9.36
C ALA A 333 6.65 2.45 -8.96
N ASP A 334 6.07 3.40 -9.72
CA ASP A 334 6.11 4.82 -9.41
C ASP A 334 5.42 5.11 -8.06
N ARG A 335 4.25 4.53 -7.80
CA ARG A 335 3.55 4.69 -6.51
C ARG A 335 4.31 4.05 -5.36
N ILE A 336 4.85 2.84 -5.56
CA ILE A 336 5.67 2.15 -4.57
C ILE A 336 6.89 2.98 -4.18
N PHE A 337 7.64 3.48 -5.17
CA PHE A 337 8.84 4.26 -4.89
C PHE A 337 8.52 5.64 -4.33
N ARG A 338 7.39 6.27 -4.69
CA ARG A 338 6.94 7.49 -4.02
C ARG A 338 6.69 7.26 -2.54
N LEU A 339 6.00 6.16 -2.18
CA LEU A 339 5.80 5.81 -0.76
C LEU A 339 7.14 5.59 -0.05
N MET A 340 8.10 4.92 -0.70
CA MET A 340 9.45 4.70 -0.14
C MET A 340 10.31 5.98 -0.05
N ASP A 341 9.99 7.01 -0.82
CA ASP A 341 10.71 8.29 -0.85
C ASP A 341 10.07 9.35 0.05
N GLU A 342 8.89 9.06 0.65
CA GLU A 342 8.28 9.97 1.63
C GLU A 342 9.21 10.18 2.81
N LYS A 343 9.17 11.38 3.36
CA LYS A 343 10.07 11.74 4.47
C LYS A 343 9.64 11.02 5.74
N GLU A 344 10.58 10.33 6.35
CA GLU A 344 10.40 9.74 7.69
C GLU A 344 10.13 10.85 8.73
N GLU A 345 9.48 10.49 9.82
CA GLU A 345 9.25 11.41 10.93
C GLU A 345 10.59 11.88 11.53
N LEU A 346 10.85 13.18 11.46
CA LEU A 346 12.06 13.76 12.04
C LEU A 346 11.98 13.75 13.57
N ASP A 347 13.02 13.26 14.21
CA ASP A 347 13.19 13.32 15.66
C ASP A 347 14.61 13.80 16.01
N GLU A 348 14.71 15.09 16.32
CA GLU A 348 15.94 15.74 16.74
C GLU A 348 16.06 15.82 18.28
N GLY A 349 15.18 15.11 19.00
CA GLY A 349 15.20 15.07 20.45
C GLY A 349 16.45 14.39 21.02
N TYR A 350 16.98 14.93 22.08
CA TYR A 350 18.13 14.38 22.80
C TYR A 350 17.88 14.13 24.29
N VAL A 351 16.78 14.62 24.83
CA VAL A 351 16.29 14.31 26.17
C VAL A 351 15.57 12.97 26.14
N THR A 352 15.93 12.06 27.06
CA THR A 352 15.40 10.71 27.14
C THR A 352 14.65 10.47 28.44
N LEU A 353 13.69 9.55 28.42
CA LEU A 353 12.94 9.11 29.59
C LEU A 353 13.66 7.92 30.24
N VAL A 354 13.98 8.05 31.54
CA VAL A 354 14.67 7.01 32.31
C VAL A 354 13.92 6.68 33.60
N ASN A 355 14.12 5.47 34.13
CA ASN A 355 13.69 5.13 35.48
C ASN A 355 14.64 5.87 36.47
N ALA A 356 14.09 6.44 37.53
CA ALA A 356 14.84 7.21 38.48
C ALA A 356 14.59 6.73 39.92
N LYS A 357 15.62 6.83 40.73
CA LYS A 357 15.55 6.66 42.19
C LYS A 357 16.12 7.90 42.86
N GLU A 358 15.71 8.14 44.08
CA GLU A 358 16.21 9.22 44.90
C GLU A 358 17.38 8.71 45.79
N GLU A 359 18.58 9.25 45.59
CA GLU A 359 19.77 8.99 46.40
C GLU A 359 20.29 10.30 46.93
N ASP A 360 20.40 10.40 48.24
CA ASP A 360 20.91 11.60 48.94
C ASP A 360 20.20 12.93 48.54
N GLY A 361 18.89 12.85 48.26
CA GLY A 361 18.08 14.00 47.85
C GLY A 361 18.23 14.42 46.38
N ASN A 362 18.97 13.65 45.57
CA ASN A 362 19.12 13.85 44.14
C ASN A 362 18.50 12.66 43.35
N LEU A 363 17.92 12.98 42.20
CA LEU A 363 17.44 11.93 41.27
C LEU A 363 18.62 11.35 40.51
N THR A 364 18.71 10.04 40.50
CA THR A 364 19.70 9.27 39.74
C THR A 364 19.02 8.24 38.86
N GLU A 365 19.60 7.97 37.68
CA GLU A 365 19.13 6.92 36.75
C GLU A 365 19.37 5.54 37.36
N CYS A 366 18.40 4.65 37.18
CA CYS A 366 18.53 3.24 37.55
C CYS A 366 17.97 2.33 36.44
N GLU A 367 18.51 1.10 36.36
CA GLU A 367 18.04 0.10 35.39
C GLU A 367 16.72 -0.56 35.84
N GLU A 368 16.49 -0.62 37.15
CA GLU A 368 15.30 -1.20 37.73
C GLU A 368 14.07 -0.29 37.54
N ARG A 369 12.91 -0.91 37.37
CA ARG A 369 11.65 -0.17 37.29
C ARG A 369 11.21 0.29 38.68
N THR A 370 11.14 1.61 38.86
CA THR A 370 10.94 2.25 40.19
C THR A 370 9.58 2.94 40.32
N GLU A 371 8.66 2.84 39.38
CA GLU A 371 7.42 3.65 39.34
C GLU A 371 7.66 5.19 39.32
N ARG A 372 8.90 5.61 39.31
CA ARG A 372 9.32 7.02 39.17
C ARG A 372 10.10 7.17 37.87
N TRP A 373 9.76 8.20 37.10
CA TRP A 373 10.43 8.54 35.86
C TRP A 373 11.08 9.88 35.94
N ALA A 374 12.19 10.05 35.20
CA ALA A 374 12.86 11.34 35.05
C ALA A 374 13.25 11.59 33.59
N TRP A 375 13.24 12.84 33.22
CA TRP A 375 13.85 13.33 32.00
C TRP A 375 15.35 13.47 32.19
N LYS A 376 16.14 12.67 31.47
CA LYS A 376 17.60 12.81 31.40
C LYS A 376 17.94 13.87 30.36
N HIS A 377 18.30 15.06 30.81
CA HIS A 377 18.65 16.18 29.95
C HIS A 377 20.16 16.35 29.91
N ILE A 378 20.79 16.04 28.78
CA ILE A 378 22.21 16.25 28.55
C ILE A 378 22.39 17.66 27.96
N HIS A 379 23.06 18.55 28.66
CA HIS A 379 23.34 19.90 28.18
C HIS A 379 24.41 19.85 27.07
N GLN A 380 24.06 20.36 25.89
CA GLN A 380 24.97 20.32 24.71
C GLN A 380 26.20 21.23 24.86
N ASN A 381 26.15 22.20 25.76
CA ASN A 381 27.23 23.20 25.93
C ASN A 381 28.39 22.68 26.78
N ASP A 382 28.14 21.92 27.84
CA ASP A 382 29.13 21.46 28.81
C ASP A 382 29.10 19.97 29.11
N GLY A 383 28.14 19.23 28.52
CA GLY A 383 27.98 17.79 28.75
C GLY A 383 27.40 17.43 30.11
N SER A 384 26.98 18.40 30.92
CA SER A 384 26.32 18.14 32.21
C SER A 384 24.98 17.42 32.01
N VAL A 385 24.60 16.59 32.97
CA VAL A 385 23.36 15.80 32.93
C VAL A 385 22.47 16.23 34.08
N ASP A 386 21.28 16.73 33.75
CA ASP A 386 20.23 17.03 34.72
C ASP A 386 19.13 15.97 34.64
N TYR A 387 18.62 15.58 35.80
CA TYR A 387 17.46 14.72 35.93
C TYR A 387 16.27 15.51 36.44
N VAL A 388 15.24 15.65 35.62
CA VAL A 388 13.99 16.35 35.98
C VAL A 388 12.90 15.29 36.17
N GLU A 389 12.30 15.26 37.39
CA GLU A 389 11.22 14.33 37.69
C GLU A 389 10.02 14.53 36.75
N VAL A 390 9.46 13.43 36.22
CA VAL A 390 8.28 13.49 35.36
C VAL A 390 7.04 13.64 36.23
N LYS A 391 6.50 14.86 36.29
CA LYS A 391 5.30 15.21 37.06
C LYS A 391 4.07 15.44 36.22
N GLY A 392 4.26 15.66 34.93
CA GLY A 392 3.16 15.87 33.98
C GLY A 392 2.70 17.33 33.89
N GLU A 393 3.58 18.32 34.18
CA GLU A 393 3.27 19.70 33.88
C GLU A 393 3.35 19.97 32.37
N VAL A 394 2.29 20.54 31.79
CA VAL A 394 2.27 20.89 30.34
C VAL A 394 1.92 22.37 30.19
N VAL A 395 2.78 23.11 29.48
CA VAL A 395 2.64 24.56 29.27
C VAL A 395 2.75 24.91 27.79
N PHE A 396 1.76 25.60 27.25
CA PHE A 396 1.79 26.26 25.95
C PHE A 396 2.02 27.75 26.11
N ASN A 397 3.00 28.29 25.40
CA ASN A 397 3.35 29.71 25.44
C ASN A 397 3.20 30.31 24.04
N GLY A 398 2.05 30.95 23.78
CA GLY A 398 1.79 31.66 22.53
C GLY A 398 1.95 30.77 21.30
N VAL A 399 1.24 29.64 21.27
CA VAL A 399 1.39 28.64 20.18
C VAL A 399 0.45 28.96 19.04
N ASP A 400 1.02 29.16 17.85
CA ASP A 400 0.32 29.20 16.57
C ASP A 400 0.54 27.89 15.80
N PHE A 401 -0.53 27.35 15.19
CA PHE A 401 -0.43 26.11 14.45
C PHE A 401 -1.45 26.00 13.32
N GLY A 402 -0.98 25.47 12.17
CA GLY A 402 -1.81 25.04 11.03
C GLY A 402 -1.32 23.72 10.44
N TYR A 403 -2.24 22.87 9.98
CA TYR A 403 -1.89 21.61 9.32
C TYR A 403 -1.20 21.82 7.96
N ASN A 404 -1.40 23.00 7.36
CA ASN A 404 -0.75 23.49 6.15
C ASN A 404 -0.43 24.98 6.29
N ASP A 405 0.40 25.50 5.42
CA ASP A 405 0.85 26.91 5.46
C ASP A 405 -0.26 27.91 5.07
N GLU A 406 -1.38 27.42 4.51
CA GLU A 406 -2.48 28.29 4.03
C GLU A 406 -3.48 28.68 5.12
N LYS A 407 -3.61 27.84 6.17
CA LYS A 407 -4.64 28.01 7.20
C LYS A 407 -4.09 27.72 8.59
N ILE A 408 -3.97 28.78 9.40
CA ILE A 408 -3.73 28.64 10.85
C ILE A 408 -5.02 28.18 11.52
N VAL A 409 -4.93 27.17 12.38
CA VAL A 409 -6.04 26.55 13.11
C VAL A 409 -6.05 26.94 14.57
N LEU A 410 -4.88 27.15 15.18
CA LEU A 410 -4.71 27.61 16.54
C LEU A 410 -3.96 28.94 16.54
N HIS A 411 -4.42 29.89 17.36
CA HIS A 411 -3.90 31.25 17.43
C HIS A 411 -3.57 31.62 18.86
N ASP A 412 -2.31 31.97 19.15
CA ASP A 412 -1.80 32.48 20.46
C ASP A 412 -2.28 31.62 21.64
N ILE A 413 -2.18 30.28 21.52
CA ILE A 413 -2.64 29.37 22.57
C ILE A 413 -1.72 29.50 23.80
N LYS A 414 -2.32 29.89 24.92
CA LYS A 414 -1.71 29.94 26.25
C LYS A 414 -2.45 28.97 27.17
N LEU A 415 -1.78 27.87 27.49
CA LEU A 415 -2.33 26.80 28.31
C LEU A 415 -1.34 26.46 29.41
N TYR A 416 -1.84 26.24 30.59
CA TYR A 416 -1.05 25.80 31.74
C TYR A 416 -1.79 24.68 32.47
N ALA A 417 -1.17 23.50 32.53
CA ALA A 417 -1.68 22.32 33.25
C ALA A 417 -0.72 21.97 34.38
N LYS A 418 -1.18 22.03 35.61
CA LYS A 418 -0.40 21.59 36.78
C LYS A 418 -0.39 20.08 36.89
N PRO A 419 0.65 19.48 37.51
CA PRO A 419 0.68 18.05 37.80
C PRO A 419 -0.60 17.58 38.51
N GLY A 420 -1.20 16.48 38.04
CA GLY A 420 -2.41 15.90 38.58
C GLY A 420 -3.71 16.66 38.27
N GLN A 421 -3.66 17.75 37.51
CA GLN A 421 -4.82 18.60 37.20
C GLN A 421 -5.63 18.01 36.04
N LYS A 422 -6.96 17.99 36.17
CA LYS A 422 -7.91 17.62 35.12
C LYS A 422 -8.37 18.85 34.34
N ILE A 423 -8.04 18.92 33.06
CA ILE A 423 -8.40 20.02 32.16
C ILE A 423 -9.41 19.54 31.13
N ALA A 424 -10.56 20.22 31.03
CA ALA A 424 -11.56 19.96 30.02
C ALA A 424 -11.50 21.01 28.91
N PHE A 425 -11.44 20.54 27.65
CA PHE A 425 -11.61 21.37 26.47
C PHE A 425 -13.07 21.33 26.00
N VAL A 426 -13.68 22.52 25.93
CA VAL A 426 -15.08 22.70 25.49
C VAL A 426 -15.11 23.66 24.30
N GLY A 427 -16.05 23.48 23.40
CA GLY A 427 -16.20 24.32 22.20
C GLY A 427 -16.85 23.58 21.05
N SER A 428 -17.24 24.30 20.01
CA SER A 428 -17.86 23.74 18.81
C SER A 428 -16.93 22.78 18.06
N THR A 429 -17.50 21.96 17.19
CA THR A 429 -16.72 21.11 16.28
C THR A 429 -15.84 21.99 15.40
N GLY A 430 -14.54 21.67 15.28
CA GLY A 430 -13.58 22.47 14.53
C GLY A 430 -12.96 23.64 15.32
N ALA A 431 -13.28 23.83 16.62
CA ALA A 431 -12.67 24.89 17.43
C ALA A 431 -11.18 24.68 17.75
N GLY A 432 -10.58 23.52 17.43
CA GLY A 432 -9.17 23.26 17.68
C GLY A 432 -8.86 22.31 18.85
N LYS A 433 -9.87 21.70 19.49
CA LYS A 433 -9.69 20.82 20.66
C LYS A 433 -8.75 19.64 20.38
N THR A 434 -9.06 18.85 19.36
CA THR A 434 -8.23 17.70 18.93
C THR A 434 -6.85 18.13 18.42
N THR A 435 -6.75 19.35 17.87
CA THR A 435 -5.46 19.90 17.44
C THR A 435 -4.52 20.12 18.63
N ILE A 436 -5.01 20.65 19.76
CA ILE A 436 -4.20 20.81 20.98
C ILE A 436 -3.68 19.45 21.46
N THR A 437 -4.53 18.42 21.51
CA THR A 437 -4.11 17.08 21.94
C THR A 437 -3.10 16.43 20.98
N ASN A 438 -3.23 16.66 19.68
CA ASN A 438 -2.26 16.22 18.69
C ASN A 438 -0.90 16.87 18.87
N LEU A 439 -0.86 18.15 19.29
CA LEU A 439 0.38 18.87 19.60
C LEU A 439 1.02 18.39 20.90
N ILE A 440 0.24 18.02 21.93
CA ILE A 440 0.78 17.41 23.16
C ILE A 440 1.48 16.08 22.84
N ASN A 441 0.91 15.26 21.97
CA ASN A 441 1.50 14.00 21.49
C ASN A 441 2.66 14.21 20.51
N ARG A 442 2.90 15.45 20.10
CA ARG A 442 3.88 15.80 19.07
C ARG A 442 3.71 14.95 17.80
N PHE A 443 2.44 14.73 17.38
CA PHE A 443 2.13 14.16 16.06
C PHE A 443 2.39 15.17 14.96
N TYR A 444 2.39 16.46 15.31
CA TYR A 444 2.74 17.60 14.48
C TYR A 444 3.69 18.51 15.26
N ASP A 445 4.67 19.08 14.58
CA ASP A 445 5.53 20.11 15.14
C ASP A 445 4.91 21.51 14.93
N ILE A 446 5.04 22.41 15.91
CA ILE A 446 4.47 23.77 15.87
C ILE A 446 5.28 24.70 14.97
N GLN A 447 4.59 25.70 14.36
CA GLN A 447 5.24 26.72 13.56
C GLN A 447 5.80 27.85 14.41
N ASP A 448 5.05 28.29 15.46
CA ASP A 448 5.48 29.36 16.35
C ASP A 448 5.07 29.10 17.81
N GLY A 449 5.71 29.75 18.75
CA GLY A 449 5.51 29.54 20.17
C GLY A 449 6.38 28.44 20.77
N LYS A 450 6.02 27.97 21.97
CA LYS A 450 6.73 26.89 22.69
C LYS A 450 5.75 26.03 23.48
N ILE A 451 5.95 24.72 23.42
CA ILE A 451 5.30 23.77 24.32
C ILE A 451 6.37 23.19 25.22
N ARG A 452 6.11 23.18 26.53
CA ARG A 452 7.00 22.60 27.53
C ARG A 452 6.32 21.49 28.28
N TYR A 453 7.08 20.46 28.58
CA TYR A 453 6.68 19.36 29.44
C TYR A 453 7.69 19.28 30.61
N ASP A 454 7.21 19.44 31.85
CA ASP A 454 8.01 19.56 33.05
C ASP A 454 9.15 20.60 32.89
N GLY A 455 8.83 21.76 32.31
CA GLY A 455 9.78 22.84 32.04
C GLY A 455 10.65 22.66 30.78
N ILE A 456 10.76 21.45 30.24
CA ILE A 456 11.58 21.12 29.07
C ILE A 456 10.77 21.36 27.79
N ASN A 457 11.39 22.02 26.77
CA ASN A 457 10.75 22.15 25.46
C ASN A 457 10.58 20.77 24.82
N ILE A 458 9.34 20.41 24.42
CA ILE A 458 9.02 19.09 23.84
C ILE A 458 9.85 18.77 22.60
N ASN A 459 10.33 19.78 21.86
CA ASN A 459 11.18 19.56 20.68
C ASN A 459 12.56 18.98 21.05
N LYS A 460 13.00 19.15 22.31
CA LYS A 460 14.24 18.56 22.82
C LYS A 460 14.07 17.13 23.32
N ILE A 461 12.83 16.69 23.59
CA ILE A 461 12.52 15.34 24.08
C ILE A 461 12.39 14.40 22.86
N LYS A 462 12.99 13.22 22.93
CA LYS A 462 12.77 12.20 21.89
C LYS A 462 11.29 11.85 21.78
N LYS A 463 10.77 11.82 20.55
CA LYS A 463 9.33 11.59 20.31
C LYS A 463 8.84 10.27 20.91
N ALA A 464 9.64 9.20 20.80
CA ALA A 464 9.31 7.91 21.39
C ALA A 464 9.19 7.98 22.92
N ASP A 465 10.11 8.69 23.59
CA ASP A 465 10.12 8.85 25.04
C ASP A 465 9.00 9.78 25.52
N LEU A 466 8.72 10.86 24.75
CA LEU A 466 7.57 11.72 25.01
C LEU A 466 6.26 10.92 24.97
N ARG A 467 6.04 10.19 23.87
CA ARG A 467 4.81 9.38 23.68
C ARG A 467 4.68 8.26 24.71
N ARG A 468 5.80 7.70 25.19
CA ARG A 468 5.80 6.70 26.26
C ARG A 468 5.30 7.26 27.58
N SER A 469 5.52 8.57 27.86
CA SER A 469 5.03 9.25 29.05
C SER A 469 3.55 9.68 28.95
N LEU A 470 2.91 9.50 27.80
CA LEU A 470 1.55 9.91 27.51
C LEU A 470 0.64 8.68 27.31
N GLY A 471 -0.55 8.70 27.90
CA GLY A 471 -1.60 7.74 27.60
C GLY A 471 -2.71 8.40 26.80
N ILE A 472 -3.25 7.68 25.82
CA ILE A 472 -4.33 8.18 24.99
C ILE A 472 -5.50 7.21 24.95
N VAL A 473 -6.71 7.73 25.13
CA VAL A 473 -7.98 7.00 24.89
C VAL A 473 -8.76 7.79 23.86
N LEU A 474 -8.84 7.26 22.64
CA LEU A 474 -9.51 7.91 21.52
C LEU A 474 -11.01 7.60 21.50
N GLN A 475 -11.78 8.48 20.86
CA GLN A 475 -13.21 8.29 20.58
C GLN A 475 -13.46 7.02 19.77
N ASP A 476 -12.74 6.88 18.65
CA ASP A 476 -12.76 5.69 17.81
C ASP A 476 -11.71 4.71 18.32
N THR A 477 -12.15 3.74 19.12
CA THR A 477 -11.28 2.74 19.72
C THR A 477 -10.91 1.69 18.69
N HIS A 478 -9.62 1.60 18.34
CA HIS A 478 -9.10 0.54 17.49
C HIS A 478 -8.55 -0.64 18.32
N LEU A 479 -9.04 -1.84 18.01
CA LEU A 479 -8.58 -3.09 18.59
C LEU A 479 -7.90 -3.93 17.51
N PHE A 480 -6.75 -4.50 17.86
CA PHE A 480 -5.99 -5.35 16.95
C PHE A 480 -6.52 -6.78 16.95
N THR A 481 -6.37 -7.47 15.83
CA THR A 481 -6.63 -8.91 15.74
C THR A 481 -5.67 -9.63 16.68
N GLY A 482 -6.22 -10.38 17.62
CA GLY A 482 -5.49 -11.06 18.71
C GLY A 482 -6.41 -11.31 19.89
N THR A 483 -5.88 -11.78 20.99
CA THR A 483 -6.67 -12.02 22.21
C THR A 483 -7.02 -10.69 22.93
N VAL A 484 -8.01 -10.72 23.81
CA VAL A 484 -8.29 -9.61 24.72
C VAL A 484 -7.04 -9.28 25.54
N ARG A 485 -6.33 -10.29 26.01
CA ARG A 485 -5.05 -10.19 26.73
C ARG A 485 -4.01 -9.41 25.92
N ASP A 486 -3.81 -9.76 24.64
CA ASP A 486 -2.84 -9.11 23.76
C ASP A 486 -3.20 -7.63 23.53
N ASN A 487 -4.49 -7.35 23.40
CA ASN A 487 -4.99 -5.98 23.23
C ASN A 487 -4.74 -5.09 24.45
N ILE A 488 -4.85 -5.62 25.68
CA ILE A 488 -4.50 -4.88 26.89
C ILE A 488 -2.98 -4.76 27.01
N ARG A 489 -2.23 -5.87 26.78
CA ARG A 489 -0.77 -5.92 26.81
C ARG A 489 -0.10 -4.94 25.83
N PHE A 490 -0.82 -4.51 24.80
CA PHE A 490 -0.31 -3.52 23.85
C PHE A 490 0.14 -2.20 24.50
N GLY A 491 -0.43 -1.83 25.66
CA GLY A 491 0.01 -0.67 26.45
C GLY A 491 1.37 -0.88 27.15
N LYS A 492 1.73 -2.16 27.44
CA LYS A 492 2.98 -2.57 28.09
C LYS A 492 3.29 -4.01 27.65
N LEU A 493 4.22 -4.17 26.69
CA LEU A 493 4.49 -5.45 26.04
C LEU A 493 5.06 -6.52 26.97
N ASP A 494 5.77 -6.13 28.01
CA ASP A 494 6.38 -6.97 29.05
C ASP A 494 5.46 -7.20 30.26
N ALA A 495 4.19 -6.78 30.19
CA ALA A 495 3.24 -6.92 31.28
C ALA A 495 2.96 -8.39 31.65
N THR A 496 2.93 -8.66 32.96
CA THR A 496 2.50 -9.97 33.48
C THR A 496 0.98 -10.14 33.39
N ASP A 497 0.51 -11.36 33.51
CA ASP A 497 -0.93 -11.63 33.48
C ASP A 497 -1.67 -11.01 34.68
N GLU A 498 -1.01 -10.90 35.81
CA GLU A 498 -1.55 -10.23 37.00
C GLU A 498 -1.71 -8.73 36.78
N GLU A 499 -0.74 -8.09 36.14
CA GLU A 499 -0.82 -6.66 35.76
C GLU A 499 -1.96 -6.41 34.76
N ILE A 500 -2.14 -7.30 33.78
CA ILE A 500 -3.23 -7.23 32.80
C ILE A 500 -4.60 -7.30 33.50
N VAL A 501 -4.75 -8.25 34.44
CA VAL A 501 -5.99 -8.40 35.20
C VAL A 501 -6.22 -7.19 36.11
N ALA A 502 -5.18 -6.65 36.72
CA ALA A 502 -5.27 -5.45 37.56
C ALA A 502 -5.71 -4.22 36.74
N ALA A 503 -5.12 -4.00 35.57
CA ALA A 503 -5.52 -2.94 34.65
C ALA A 503 -6.96 -3.11 34.16
N ALA A 504 -7.38 -4.34 33.84
CA ALA A 504 -8.76 -4.61 33.45
C ALA A 504 -9.76 -4.36 34.57
N LYS A 505 -9.41 -4.66 35.83
CA LYS A 505 -10.23 -4.33 37.00
C LYS A 505 -10.35 -2.83 37.23
N LEU A 506 -9.23 -2.10 37.11
CA LEU A 506 -9.24 -0.63 37.22
C LEU A 506 -10.16 -0.01 36.20
N ALA A 507 -10.10 -0.47 34.95
CA ALA A 507 -10.94 -0.03 33.84
C ALA A 507 -12.39 -0.56 33.91
N ASN A 508 -12.78 -1.33 34.91
CA ASN A 508 -14.08 -2.05 34.99
C ASN A 508 -14.33 -3.04 33.83
N ALA A 509 -13.27 -3.51 33.16
CA ALA A 509 -13.38 -4.44 32.04
C ALA A 509 -13.42 -5.92 32.49
N ASP A 510 -12.78 -6.29 33.61
CA ASP A 510 -12.66 -7.68 34.07
C ASP A 510 -14.00 -8.43 34.15
N SER A 511 -15.06 -7.76 34.60
CA SER A 511 -16.38 -8.38 34.77
C SER A 511 -17.03 -8.84 33.46
N PHE A 512 -16.84 -8.11 32.35
CA PHE A 512 -17.36 -8.56 31.07
C PHE A 512 -16.38 -9.52 30.36
N ILE A 513 -15.06 -9.33 30.52
CA ILE A 513 -14.05 -10.20 29.93
C ILE A 513 -14.25 -11.64 30.41
N ARG A 514 -14.46 -11.85 31.72
CA ARG A 514 -14.72 -13.18 32.29
C ARG A 514 -16.01 -13.85 31.81
N ARG A 515 -16.93 -13.10 31.20
CA ARG A 515 -18.17 -13.62 30.60
C ARG A 515 -18.02 -13.96 29.13
N LEU A 516 -16.91 -13.58 28.49
CA LEU A 516 -16.60 -14.03 27.14
C LEU A 516 -16.30 -15.53 27.12
N PRO A 517 -16.51 -16.23 26.01
CA PRO A 517 -16.36 -17.69 25.94
C PRO A 517 -15.03 -18.19 26.47
N ASP A 518 -13.91 -17.53 26.09
CA ASP A 518 -12.55 -17.88 26.48
C ASP A 518 -11.93 -16.82 27.42
N GLY A 519 -12.73 -15.96 28.04
CA GLY A 519 -12.27 -14.92 28.94
C GLY A 519 -11.22 -14.00 28.30
N TYR A 520 -10.04 -13.87 28.93
CA TYR A 520 -8.93 -13.06 28.43
C TYR A 520 -8.31 -13.60 27.15
N ASP A 521 -8.47 -14.88 26.84
CA ASP A 521 -7.95 -15.52 25.64
C ASP A 521 -8.94 -15.51 24.46
N THR A 522 -10.10 -14.86 24.65
CA THR A 522 -11.09 -14.64 23.57
C THR A 522 -10.45 -13.87 22.42
N MET A 523 -10.51 -14.45 21.21
CA MET A 523 -10.01 -13.82 19.98
C MET A 523 -10.91 -12.67 19.52
N LEU A 524 -10.31 -11.52 19.27
CA LEU A 524 -10.90 -10.35 18.65
C LEU A 524 -10.51 -10.27 17.18
N THR A 525 -11.48 -9.98 16.33
CA THR A 525 -11.29 -9.83 14.90
C THR A 525 -12.03 -8.59 14.40
N GLY A 526 -11.62 -8.05 13.26
CA GLY A 526 -12.34 -6.95 12.62
C GLY A 526 -12.59 -5.76 13.55
N ASP A 527 -11.55 -5.26 14.21
CA ASP A 527 -11.62 -4.11 15.13
C ASP A 527 -12.54 -4.38 16.35
N GLY A 528 -12.60 -5.63 16.81
CA GLY A 528 -13.47 -6.03 17.92
C GLY A 528 -14.96 -6.00 17.56
N ALA A 529 -15.32 -6.35 16.32
CA ALA A 529 -16.71 -6.36 15.84
C ALA A 529 -17.65 -7.23 16.66
N ASN A 530 -17.12 -8.19 17.41
CA ASN A 530 -17.84 -9.05 18.35
C ASN A 530 -18.09 -8.40 19.72
N LEU A 531 -17.62 -7.18 19.96
CA LEU A 531 -17.81 -6.42 21.20
C LEU A 531 -18.70 -5.20 20.98
N SER A 532 -19.44 -4.81 22.03
CA SER A 532 -20.15 -3.53 22.02
C SER A 532 -19.17 -2.35 22.06
N GLN A 533 -19.58 -1.16 21.63
CA GLN A 533 -18.75 0.04 21.65
C GLN A 533 -18.23 0.34 23.07
N GLY A 534 -19.05 0.21 24.10
CA GLY A 534 -18.62 0.42 25.48
C GLY A 534 -17.60 -0.61 25.94
N GLN A 535 -17.72 -1.89 25.53
CA GLN A 535 -16.72 -2.91 25.84
C GLN A 535 -15.37 -2.62 25.17
N ARG A 536 -15.39 -2.16 23.90
CA ARG A 536 -14.17 -1.73 23.21
C ARG A 536 -13.51 -0.56 23.96
N GLN A 537 -14.30 0.42 24.40
CA GLN A 537 -13.79 1.56 25.16
C GLN A 537 -13.17 1.15 26.51
N LEU A 538 -13.79 0.22 27.24
CA LEU A 538 -13.22 -0.34 28.47
C LEU A 538 -11.86 -1.03 28.22
N LEU A 539 -11.67 -1.71 27.08
CA LEU A 539 -10.38 -2.27 26.71
C LEU A 539 -9.34 -1.20 26.39
N ALA A 540 -9.74 -0.09 25.74
CA ALA A 540 -8.84 1.04 25.50
C ALA A 540 -8.42 1.71 26.82
N ILE A 541 -9.34 1.85 27.79
CA ILE A 541 -9.02 2.34 29.14
C ILE A 541 -8.06 1.40 29.84
N ALA A 542 -8.26 0.06 29.76
CA ALA A 542 -7.36 -0.93 30.33
C ALA A 542 -5.96 -0.88 29.68
N ARG A 543 -5.89 -0.66 28.36
CA ARG A 543 -4.63 -0.45 27.63
C ARG A 543 -3.87 0.79 28.12
N ALA A 544 -4.57 1.90 28.38
CA ALA A 544 -3.98 3.09 28.94
C ALA A 544 -3.58 2.91 30.42
N ALA A 545 -4.38 2.15 31.20
CA ALA A 545 -4.12 1.88 32.60
C ALA A 545 -2.85 1.05 32.81
N ILE A 546 -2.60 0.03 31.98
CA ILE A 546 -1.40 -0.82 32.11
C ILE A 546 -0.10 -0.08 31.73
N ALA A 547 -0.19 0.94 30.87
CA ALA A 547 0.94 1.80 30.51
C ALA A 547 1.36 2.73 31.68
N ASP A 548 0.42 3.03 32.57
CA ASP A 548 0.58 3.88 33.77
C ASP A 548 1.28 5.23 33.49
N PRO A 549 0.79 6.02 32.52
CA PRO A 549 1.42 7.28 32.15
C PRO A 549 1.08 8.41 33.13
N PRO A 550 1.99 9.37 33.39
CA PRO A 550 1.72 10.55 34.22
C PRO A 550 0.77 11.55 33.58
N VAL A 551 0.62 11.54 32.26
CA VAL A 551 -0.28 12.42 31.53
C VAL A 551 -1.24 11.60 30.67
N LEU A 552 -2.51 11.93 30.71
CA LEU A 552 -3.58 11.28 29.95
C LEU A 552 -4.25 12.26 28.98
N ILE A 553 -4.60 11.75 27.82
CA ILE A 553 -5.41 12.45 26.83
C ILE A 553 -6.63 11.58 26.55
N LEU A 554 -7.80 12.12 26.84
CA LEU A 554 -9.07 11.41 26.71
C LEU A 554 -9.97 12.16 25.72
N ASP A 555 -10.37 11.47 24.64
CA ASP A 555 -11.38 11.98 23.70
C ASP A 555 -12.71 11.29 23.99
N GLU A 556 -13.63 12.01 24.64
CA GLU A 556 -14.87 11.48 25.19
C GLU A 556 -16.01 11.60 24.17
N ALA A 557 -16.24 10.55 23.38
CA ALA A 557 -17.48 10.44 22.60
C ALA A 557 -18.21 9.14 22.89
N THR A 558 -19.16 9.23 23.78
CA THR A 558 -20.00 8.10 24.23
C THR A 558 -21.43 8.20 23.69
N SER A 559 -21.66 8.93 22.60
CA SER A 559 -22.99 9.24 22.05
C SER A 559 -23.81 8.02 21.60
N SER A 560 -23.22 6.83 21.55
CA SER A 560 -23.86 5.60 21.05
C SER A 560 -23.86 4.46 22.08
N ILE A 561 -23.64 4.74 23.38
CA ILE A 561 -23.55 3.74 24.43
C ILE A 561 -24.79 3.84 25.31
N ASP A 562 -25.36 2.70 25.75
CA ASP A 562 -26.47 2.66 26.68
C ASP A 562 -26.08 3.24 28.06
N THR A 563 -27.02 3.82 28.77
CA THR A 563 -26.79 4.56 30.02
C THR A 563 -26.11 3.73 31.13
N ARG A 564 -26.32 2.41 31.16
CA ARG A 564 -25.70 1.54 32.16
C ARG A 564 -24.23 1.32 31.86
N THR A 565 -23.90 0.98 30.63
CA THR A 565 -22.51 0.78 30.17
C THR A 565 -21.73 2.10 30.22
N GLU A 566 -22.39 3.20 29.90
CA GLU A 566 -21.83 4.54 30.03
C GLU A 566 -21.31 4.83 31.43
N ARG A 567 -22.11 4.54 32.48
CA ARG A 567 -21.71 4.73 33.87
C ARG A 567 -20.49 3.89 34.23
N ILE A 568 -20.39 2.67 33.71
CA ILE A 568 -19.24 1.76 33.93
C ILE A 568 -17.98 2.32 33.27
N VAL A 569 -18.12 2.82 32.05
CA VAL A 569 -17.02 3.47 31.30
C VAL A 569 -16.55 4.72 32.03
N GLN A 570 -17.49 5.58 32.49
CA GLN A 570 -17.16 6.81 33.21
C GLN A 570 -16.43 6.51 34.52
N ASP A 571 -16.90 5.54 35.32
CA ASP A 571 -16.23 5.14 36.56
C ASP A 571 -14.81 4.58 36.28
N GLY A 572 -14.63 3.83 35.20
CA GLY A 572 -13.30 3.36 34.75
C GLY A 572 -12.39 4.53 34.35
N MET A 573 -12.91 5.53 33.62
CA MET A 573 -12.17 6.73 33.26
C MET A 573 -11.80 7.57 34.50
N ASP A 574 -12.73 7.77 35.44
CA ASP A 574 -12.47 8.54 36.66
C ASP A 574 -11.37 7.89 37.51
N LYS A 575 -11.37 6.56 37.63
CA LYS A 575 -10.29 5.82 38.31
C LYS A 575 -8.94 5.97 37.57
N LEU A 576 -8.96 5.90 36.23
CA LEU A 576 -7.75 6.08 35.44
C LEU A 576 -7.17 7.50 35.58
N MET A 577 -8.01 8.53 35.66
CA MET A 577 -7.58 9.94 35.77
C MET A 577 -7.00 10.29 37.14
N HIS A 578 -7.32 9.54 38.18
CA HIS A 578 -6.90 9.88 39.54
C HIS A 578 -5.38 9.98 39.67
N GLY A 579 -4.90 11.12 40.19
CA GLY A 579 -3.47 11.39 40.42
C GLY A 579 -2.67 11.73 39.16
N ARG A 580 -3.28 11.81 37.97
CA ARG A 580 -2.61 12.11 36.70
C ARG A 580 -3.08 13.42 36.10
N THR A 581 -2.15 14.11 35.43
CA THR A 581 -2.53 15.27 34.61
C THR A 581 -3.36 14.80 33.42
N THR A 582 -4.57 15.31 33.30
CA THR A 582 -5.51 14.77 32.30
C THR A 582 -6.07 15.88 31.43
N PHE A 583 -6.00 15.68 30.11
CA PHE A 583 -6.64 16.51 29.11
C PHE A 583 -7.86 15.77 28.56
N VAL A 584 -9.04 16.35 28.72
CA VAL A 584 -10.30 15.73 28.28
C VAL A 584 -10.94 16.60 27.19
N ILE A 585 -11.16 16.02 26.01
CA ILE A 585 -12.05 16.62 25.01
C ILE A 585 -13.48 16.23 25.43
N ALA A 586 -14.14 17.13 26.12
CA ALA A 586 -15.39 16.83 26.77
C ALA A 586 -16.59 17.05 25.83
N HIS A 587 -17.38 16.01 25.67
CA HIS A 587 -18.69 16.04 25.00
C HIS A 587 -19.85 15.91 25.98
N ARG A 588 -19.56 15.79 27.30
CA ARG A 588 -20.54 15.62 28.36
C ARG A 588 -20.43 16.66 29.46
N LEU A 589 -21.58 17.12 29.91
CA LEU A 589 -21.66 18.11 30.97
C LEU A 589 -21.08 17.62 32.31
N SER A 590 -21.23 16.31 32.63
CA SER A 590 -20.74 15.73 33.89
C SER A 590 -19.21 15.74 33.96
N THR A 591 -18.54 15.40 32.88
CA THR A 591 -17.07 15.37 32.80
C THR A 591 -16.50 16.78 32.87
N VAL A 592 -17.14 17.75 32.22
CA VAL A 592 -16.78 19.17 32.28
C VAL A 592 -16.90 19.72 33.69
N ARG A 593 -18.04 19.47 34.35
CA ARG A 593 -18.34 20.00 35.69
C ARG A 593 -17.31 19.59 36.74
N ASN A 594 -16.84 18.36 36.67
CA ASN A 594 -15.89 17.79 37.63
C ASN A 594 -14.41 18.03 37.24
N SER A 595 -14.13 18.95 36.33
CA SER A 595 -12.76 19.29 35.92
C SER A 595 -12.22 20.45 36.77
N ASP A 596 -10.92 20.39 37.09
CA ASP A 596 -10.23 21.45 37.88
C ASP A 596 -10.09 22.75 37.09
N CYS A 597 -10.05 22.64 35.75
CA CYS A 597 -10.00 23.77 34.85
C CYS A 597 -10.73 23.46 33.56
N ILE A 598 -11.59 24.34 33.13
CA ILE A 598 -12.31 24.29 31.86
C ILE A 598 -11.70 25.36 30.95
N MET A 599 -11.38 24.99 29.72
CA MET A 599 -10.91 25.87 28.66
C MET A 599 -11.91 25.89 27.52
N VAL A 600 -12.48 27.05 27.27
CA VAL A 600 -13.45 27.24 26.17
C VAL A 600 -12.69 27.69 24.94
N LEU A 601 -12.81 26.87 23.87
CA LEU A 601 -12.20 27.16 22.59
C LEU A 601 -13.24 27.66 21.58
N GLU A 602 -12.90 28.73 20.90
CA GLU A 602 -13.67 29.25 19.76
C GLU A 602 -12.73 29.77 18.69
N GLN A 603 -12.94 29.33 17.45
CA GLN A 603 -12.13 29.72 16.28
C GLN A 603 -10.59 29.65 16.52
N GLY A 604 -10.15 28.58 17.17
CA GLY A 604 -8.73 28.35 17.42
C GLY A 604 -8.11 29.18 18.55
N ARG A 605 -8.90 29.83 19.38
CA ARG A 605 -8.44 30.61 20.56
C ARG A 605 -9.09 30.10 21.84
N ILE A 606 -8.35 30.19 22.95
CA ILE A 606 -8.95 29.99 24.28
C ILE A 606 -9.56 31.34 24.69
N ILE A 607 -10.88 31.38 24.78
CA ILE A 607 -11.64 32.61 25.09
C ILE A 607 -12.05 32.73 26.55
N GLU A 608 -12.23 31.58 27.24
CA GLU A 608 -12.56 31.54 28.65
C GLU A 608 -11.77 30.44 29.34
N ARG A 609 -11.43 30.63 30.60
CA ARG A 609 -10.74 29.67 31.43
C ARG A 609 -11.13 29.84 32.91
N GLY A 610 -11.55 28.78 33.55
CA GLY A 610 -11.94 28.78 34.96
C GLY A 610 -12.49 27.45 35.42
N THR A 611 -12.97 27.40 36.64
CA THR A 611 -13.78 26.29 37.17
C THR A 611 -15.23 26.36 36.64
N HIS A 612 -15.99 25.30 36.86
CA HIS A 612 -17.41 25.30 36.49
C HIS A 612 -18.19 26.49 37.10
N ASP A 613 -18.03 26.70 38.41
CA ASP A 613 -18.79 27.71 39.15
C ASP A 613 -18.38 29.13 38.71
N GLU A 614 -17.10 29.41 38.54
CA GLU A 614 -16.59 30.68 38.01
C GLU A 614 -17.16 31.02 36.63
N LEU A 615 -17.09 30.08 35.69
CA LEU A 615 -17.59 30.29 34.32
C LEU A 615 -19.13 30.37 34.21
N ILE A 616 -19.87 29.76 35.15
CA ILE A 616 -21.33 29.93 35.25
C ILE A 616 -21.66 31.35 35.75
N GLU A 617 -20.88 31.89 36.72
CA GLU A 617 -21.10 33.25 37.24
C GLU A 617 -20.75 34.32 36.20
N GLU A 618 -19.71 34.09 35.37
CA GLU A 618 -19.30 35.00 34.28
C GLU A 618 -20.37 35.14 33.19
N LYS A 619 -21.26 34.16 33.04
CA LYS A 619 -22.34 34.10 32.02
C LYS A 619 -21.84 34.26 30.58
N GLY A 620 -20.64 33.81 30.34
CA GLY A 620 -19.96 33.89 29.06
C GLY A 620 -20.36 32.76 28.10
N ARG A 621 -19.44 32.38 27.22
CA ARG A 621 -19.66 31.34 26.20
C ARG A 621 -19.88 29.96 26.83
N TYR A 622 -19.15 29.64 27.91
CA TYR A 622 -19.37 28.41 28.68
C TYR A 622 -20.79 28.29 29.20
N TYR A 623 -21.31 29.36 29.80
CA TYR A 623 -22.71 29.39 30.29
C TYR A 623 -23.70 29.09 29.18
N GLN A 624 -23.50 29.69 27.99
CA GLN A 624 -24.36 29.45 26.83
C GLN A 624 -24.32 27.99 26.38
N LEU A 625 -23.12 27.39 26.29
CA LEU A 625 -22.94 26.00 25.92
C LEU A 625 -23.55 25.05 26.96
N TYR A 626 -23.46 25.40 28.26
CA TYR A 626 -23.96 24.58 29.36
C TYR A 626 -25.50 24.62 29.47
N THR A 627 -26.10 25.80 29.34
CA THR A 627 -27.55 25.98 29.49
C THR A 627 -28.35 25.69 28.22
N GLY A 628 -27.69 25.53 27.09
CA GLY A 628 -28.36 25.36 25.79
C GLY A 628 -29.02 26.64 25.24
N ASN A 629 -28.84 27.77 25.90
CA ASN A 629 -29.33 29.07 25.47
C ASN A 629 -28.41 29.67 24.42
N ALA A 630 -28.58 29.26 23.17
CA ALA A 630 -27.99 29.97 22.04
C ALA A 630 -28.63 31.35 21.97
N ILE A 631 -27.90 32.39 22.32
CA ILE A 631 -28.32 33.76 21.96
C ILE A 631 -28.22 33.84 20.45
N SER A 632 -29.36 33.87 19.77
CA SER A 632 -29.44 34.28 18.38
C SER A 632 -28.86 35.68 18.25
N VAL A 633 -27.70 35.81 17.60
CA VAL A 633 -27.22 37.06 17.06
C VAL A 633 -27.54 37.10 15.59
#